data_6154412504f58f6a06ac636d3c150754
#
_entry.id   6154412504f58f6a06ac636d3c150754
#
_cell.length_a   1.000
_cell.length_b   1.000
_cell.length_c   1.000
_cell.angle_alpha   90.00
_cell.angle_beta   90.00
_cell.angle_gamma   90.00
#
_symmetry.space_group_name_H-M   'P 1'
#
loop_
_entity.id
_entity.type
_entity.pdbx_description
1 polymer ?
#
loop_
_entity_poly.entity_id
_entity_poly.type
_entity_poly.pdbx_seq_one_letter_code
_entity_poly.pdbx_strand_id
1 'polypeptide(L)'
;MKSIQAILKKQAGRFKAVLAVLEELPRYVHVSNSATALWHPDVPGNMIRYGVAMYGLNPSGNKLAPSYALKPALRLTSELIHVKRLAAGEGMAMAKPT
;
A
#
# COMPACT_ATOMS: atom_id res chain seq x y z
N MET A 1 -18.20 18.22 4.21
CA MET A 1 -16.99 17.38 4.44
C MET A 1 -15.79 18.08 3.81
N LYS A 2 -14.71 18.29 4.57
CA LYS A 2 -13.48 18.84 3.99
C LYS A 2 -12.91 17.84 3.00
N SER A 3 -12.45 18.30 1.84
CA SER A 3 -11.79 17.42 0.87
C SER A 3 -10.49 16.83 1.47
N ILE A 4 -10.12 15.65 1.04
CA ILE A 4 -8.86 15.00 1.43
C ILE A 4 -7.67 15.92 1.10
N GLN A 5 -7.73 16.63 -0.01
CA GLN A 5 -6.69 17.60 -0.40
C GLN A 5 -6.53 18.74 0.59
N ALA A 6 -7.64 19.27 1.15
CA ALA A 6 -7.58 20.33 2.16
C ALA A 6 -6.94 19.83 3.46
N ILE A 7 -7.24 18.61 3.88
CA ILE A 7 -6.64 17.98 5.06
C ILE A 7 -5.13 17.78 4.84
N LEU A 8 -4.74 17.23 3.70
CA LEU A 8 -3.35 17.01 3.35
C LEU A 8 -2.55 18.32 3.31
N LYS A 9 -3.11 19.35 2.69
CA LYS A 9 -2.48 20.68 2.62
C LYS A 9 -2.26 21.28 4.01
N LYS A 10 -3.23 21.13 4.90
CA LYS A 10 -3.11 21.58 6.29
C LYS A 10 -2.01 20.83 7.04
N GLN A 11 -1.96 19.51 6.90
CA GLN A 11 -0.92 18.68 7.53
C GLN A 11 0.46 19.00 6.98
N ALA A 12 0.61 19.15 5.67
CA ALA A 12 1.87 19.53 5.04
C ALA A 12 2.35 20.92 5.49
N GLY A 13 1.44 21.87 5.64
CA GLY A 13 1.76 23.21 6.16
C GLY A 13 2.27 23.18 7.61
N ARG A 14 1.64 22.39 8.46
CA ARG A 14 2.09 22.19 9.85
C ARG A 14 3.45 21.51 9.92
N PHE A 15 3.69 20.53 9.08
CA PHE A 15 4.97 19.85 9.01
C PHE A 15 6.09 20.77 8.54
N LYS A 16 5.84 21.59 7.52
CA LYS A 16 6.77 22.65 7.06
C LYS A 16 7.10 23.63 8.18
N ALA A 17 6.11 24.04 8.98
CA ALA A 17 6.31 24.95 10.09
C ALA A 17 7.23 24.35 11.16
N VAL A 18 7.10 23.05 11.44
CA VAL A 18 8.00 22.34 12.36
C VAL A 18 9.42 22.30 11.81
N LEU A 19 9.58 21.97 10.53
CA LEU A 19 10.91 21.94 9.89
C LEU A 19 11.60 23.31 9.91
N ALA A 20 10.83 24.40 9.79
CA ALA A 20 11.36 25.77 9.76
C ALA A 20 11.97 26.23 11.09
N VAL A 21 11.58 25.61 12.22
CA VAL A 21 12.12 25.98 13.56
C VAL A 21 13.32 25.12 13.97
N LEU A 22 13.70 24.12 13.17
CA LEU A 22 14.88 23.31 13.44
C LEU A 22 16.15 24.05 12.98
N GLU A 23 17.17 24.08 13.83
CA GLU A 23 18.46 24.67 13.48
C GLU A 23 19.16 23.86 12.39
N GLU A 24 19.10 22.53 12.50
CA GLU A 24 19.60 21.60 11.51
C GLU A 24 18.51 20.60 11.13
N LEU A 25 18.37 20.33 9.82
CA LEU A 25 17.45 19.31 9.35
C LEU A 25 18.06 17.92 9.61
N PRO A 26 17.26 16.94 10.08
CA PRO A 26 17.70 15.56 10.15
C PRO A 26 18.01 15.02 8.75
N ARG A 27 18.86 14.00 8.70
CA ARG A 27 19.26 13.37 7.44
C ARG A 27 18.07 12.86 6.64
N TYR A 28 17.06 12.33 7.32
CA TYR A 28 15.85 11.82 6.71
C TYR A 28 14.64 12.58 7.21
N VAL A 29 13.88 13.13 6.27
CA VAL A 29 12.64 13.87 6.52
C VAL A 29 11.55 13.18 5.73
N HIS A 30 10.53 12.63 6.41
CA HIS A 30 9.48 11.87 5.76
C HIS A 30 8.11 12.09 6.40
N VAL A 31 7.09 12.14 5.58
CA VAL A 31 5.70 12.29 6.00
C VAL A 31 4.77 11.45 5.10
N SER A 32 5.25 11.04 3.94
CA SER A 32 4.44 10.39 2.92
C SER A 32 4.36 8.87 3.08
N ASN A 33 3.15 8.34 3.03
CA ASN A 33 2.87 6.92 2.83
C ASN A 33 2.73 6.61 1.33
N SER A 34 2.34 5.37 0.97
CA SER A 34 2.15 4.95 -0.42
C SER A 34 1.19 5.86 -1.18
N ALA A 35 0.05 6.19 -0.60
CA ALA A 35 -0.97 7.02 -1.26
C ALA A 35 -0.45 8.44 -1.51
N THR A 36 0.13 9.07 -0.52
CA THR A 36 0.69 10.41 -0.67
C THR A 36 1.83 10.44 -1.67
N ALA A 37 2.72 9.45 -1.66
CA ALA A 37 3.81 9.35 -2.60
C ALA A 37 3.35 9.22 -4.06
N LEU A 38 2.25 8.49 -4.30
CA LEU A 38 1.71 8.28 -5.64
C LEU A 38 0.97 9.51 -6.20
N TRP A 39 0.19 10.22 -5.39
CA TRP A 39 -0.70 11.26 -5.87
C TRP A 39 -0.35 12.68 -5.41
N HIS A 40 0.55 12.83 -4.45
CA HIS A 40 0.93 14.12 -3.90
C HIS A 40 2.46 14.24 -3.73
N PRO A 41 3.22 14.18 -4.84
CA PRO A 41 4.69 14.18 -4.79
C PRO A 41 5.30 15.50 -4.30
N ASP A 42 4.51 16.56 -4.22
CA ASP A 42 4.91 17.90 -3.76
C ASP A 42 4.92 18.06 -2.23
N VAL A 43 4.51 17.05 -1.48
CA VAL A 43 4.58 17.07 -0.02
C VAL A 43 6.05 17.05 0.44
N PRO A 44 6.43 17.88 1.46
CA PRO A 44 7.83 18.04 1.83
C PRO A 44 8.46 16.75 2.38
N GLY A 45 9.76 16.60 2.10
CA GLY A 45 10.54 15.48 2.58
C GLY A 45 11.51 14.95 1.53
N ASN A 46 12.43 14.11 1.95
CA ASN A 46 13.42 13.44 1.09
C ASN A 46 13.36 11.92 1.20
N MET A 47 12.32 11.40 1.83
CA MET A 47 12.09 9.98 2.05
C MET A 47 10.60 9.71 2.04
N ILE A 48 10.20 8.55 1.58
CA ILE A 48 8.82 8.05 1.63
C ILE A 48 8.77 6.72 2.38
N ARG A 49 7.61 6.41 2.95
CA ARG A 49 7.37 5.12 3.58
C ARG A 49 6.44 4.29 2.69
N TYR A 50 7.07 3.55 1.78
CA TYR A 50 6.33 2.73 0.81
C TYR A 50 5.87 1.42 1.46
N GLY A 51 4.58 1.21 1.51
CA GLY A 51 3.95 0.01 2.06
C GLY A 51 3.27 -0.83 0.97
N VAL A 52 1.95 -0.79 0.91
CA VAL A 52 1.14 -1.62 -0.01
C VAL A 52 1.52 -1.46 -1.48
N ALA A 53 1.97 -0.29 -1.90
CA ALA A 53 2.39 -0.05 -3.28
C ALA A 53 3.65 -0.85 -3.66
N MET A 54 4.49 -1.19 -2.70
CA MET A 54 5.66 -2.05 -2.91
C MET A 54 5.26 -3.47 -3.36
N TYR A 55 4.09 -3.93 -2.92
CA TYR A 55 3.54 -5.23 -3.32
C TYR A 55 2.71 -5.18 -4.61
N GLY A 56 2.70 -4.04 -5.29
CA GLY A 56 1.92 -3.86 -6.51
C GLY A 56 0.44 -3.55 -6.27
N LEU A 57 0.07 -3.25 -5.03
CA LEU A 57 -1.32 -2.97 -4.66
C LEU A 57 -1.61 -1.47 -4.70
N ASN A 58 -2.74 -1.12 -5.27
CA ASN A 58 -3.21 0.26 -5.32
C ASN A 58 -3.79 0.68 -3.97
N PRO A 59 -3.20 1.68 -3.27
CA PRO A 59 -3.70 2.10 -1.96
C PRO A 59 -5.10 2.73 -1.99
N SER A 60 -5.62 3.10 -3.15
CA SER A 60 -7.00 3.59 -3.29
C SER A 60 -8.05 2.48 -3.47
N GLY A 61 -7.64 1.21 -3.54
CA GLY A 61 -8.52 0.10 -3.87
C GLY A 61 -9.12 0.23 -5.28
N ASN A 62 -8.35 0.70 -6.23
CA ASN A 62 -8.73 0.94 -7.65
C ASN A 62 -9.69 2.12 -7.88
N LYS A 63 -9.94 2.97 -6.89
CA LYS A 63 -10.73 4.19 -7.07
C LYS A 63 -9.98 5.27 -7.87
N LEU A 64 -8.66 5.28 -7.78
CA LEU A 64 -7.78 6.19 -8.51
C LEU A 64 -6.73 5.39 -9.26
N ALA A 65 -6.39 5.84 -10.47
CA ALA A 65 -5.27 5.27 -11.20
C ALA A 65 -3.94 5.71 -10.55
N PRO A 66 -2.96 4.83 -10.36
CA PRO A 66 -1.64 5.23 -9.88
C PRO A 66 -0.92 6.09 -10.92
N SER A 67 -0.04 6.99 -10.45
CA SER A 67 0.75 7.88 -11.32
C SER A 67 1.78 7.13 -12.17
N TYR A 68 2.10 5.91 -11.80
CA TYR A 68 2.97 5.00 -12.55
C TYR A 68 2.53 3.55 -12.33
N ALA A 69 2.95 2.66 -13.22
CA ALA A 69 2.57 1.24 -13.16
C ALA A 69 3.16 0.56 -11.92
N LEU A 70 2.30 -0.01 -11.09
CA LEU A 70 2.71 -0.82 -9.95
C LEU A 70 2.88 -2.27 -10.43
N LYS A 71 3.95 -2.92 -9.95
CA LYS A 71 4.25 -4.31 -10.28
C LYS A 71 4.30 -5.15 -9.00
N PRO A 72 3.64 -6.31 -8.95
CA PRO A 72 3.75 -7.22 -7.82
C PRO A 72 5.20 -7.67 -7.64
N ALA A 73 5.72 -7.58 -6.41
CA ALA A 73 7.07 -8.02 -6.06
C ALA A 73 7.07 -9.28 -5.19
N LEU A 74 5.91 -9.69 -4.70
CA LEU A 74 5.73 -10.89 -3.88
C LEU A 74 4.94 -11.95 -4.64
N ARG A 75 5.43 -13.17 -4.64
CA ARG A 75 4.72 -14.33 -5.19
C ARG A 75 4.77 -15.47 -4.20
N LEU A 76 3.62 -16.04 -3.89
CA LEU A 76 3.48 -17.28 -3.15
C LEU A 76 2.91 -18.33 -4.10
N THR A 77 3.65 -19.41 -4.31
CA THR A 77 3.26 -20.46 -5.27
C THR A 77 3.27 -21.82 -4.60
N SER A 78 2.45 -22.72 -5.14
CA SER A 78 2.38 -24.11 -4.72
C SER A 78 2.15 -24.98 -5.95
N GLU A 79 2.50 -26.25 -5.86
CA GLU A 79 2.25 -27.22 -6.89
C GLU A 79 1.26 -28.28 -6.41
N LEU A 80 0.40 -28.74 -7.31
CA LEU A 80 -0.48 -29.87 -7.04
C LEU A 80 0.34 -31.16 -7.15
N ILE A 81 0.47 -31.88 -6.04
CA ILE A 81 1.21 -33.14 -5.99
C ILE A 81 0.33 -34.37 -6.22
N HIS A 82 -0.99 -34.19 -6.15
CA HIS A 82 -1.96 -35.25 -6.39
C HIS A 82 -3.29 -34.69 -6.86
N VAL A 83 -3.75 -35.18 -7.99
CA VAL A 83 -5.05 -34.81 -8.58
C VAL A 83 -5.79 -36.08 -8.91
N LYS A 84 -6.99 -36.25 -8.40
CA LYS A 84 -7.86 -37.36 -8.75
C LYS A 84 -9.32 -36.96 -8.84
N ARG A 85 -10.09 -37.74 -9.56
CA ARG A 85 -11.53 -37.57 -9.63
C ARG A 85 -12.18 -38.37 -8.48
N LEU A 86 -13.11 -37.74 -7.78
CA LEU A 86 -13.95 -38.41 -6.76
C LEU A 86 -15.35 -38.59 -7.30
N ALA A 87 -15.97 -39.73 -6.99
CA ALA A 87 -17.37 -39.94 -7.28
C ALA A 87 -18.26 -39.18 -6.28
N ALA A 88 -19.50 -38.92 -6.68
CA ALA A 88 -20.46 -38.28 -5.77
C ALA A 88 -20.66 -39.14 -4.52
N GLY A 89 -20.63 -38.50 -3.35
CA GLY A 89 -20.76 -39.14 -2.05
C GLY A 89 -19.47 -39.69 -1.45
N GLU A 90 -18.35 -39.65 -2.20
CA GLU A 90 -17.05 -39.99 -1.62
C GLU A 90 -16.50 -38.81 -0.79
N GLY A 91 -15.93 -39.16 0.36
CA GLY A 91 -15.35 -38.16 1.27
C GLY A 91 -13.96 -37.74 0.88
N MET A 92 -13.64 -36.51 1.21
CA MET A 92 -12.28 -35.95 1.15
C MET A 92 -11.74 -35.73 2.54
N ALA A 93 -10.44 -35.85 2.68
CA ALA A 93 -9.76 -35.70 3.96
C ALA A 93 -10.26 -36.66 5.05
N MET A 94 -10.26 -36.21 6.28
CA MET A 94 -10.55 -37.10 7.45
C MET A 94 -12.02 -37.18 7.82
N ALA A 95 -12.87 -36.35 7.21
CA ALA A 95 -14.31 -36.34 7.50
C ALA A 95 -15.12 -36.51 6.22
N LYS A 96 -16.15 -37.35 6.26
CA LYS A 96 -17.11 -37.46 5.15
C LYS A 96 -18.14 -36.33 5.25
N PRO A 97 -18.61 -35.80 4.12
CA PRO A 97 -19.76 -34.92 4.14
C PRO A 97 -20.99 -35.63 4.66
N THR A 98 -21.76 -34.95 5.47
CA THR A 98 -23.07 -35.45 6.00
C THR A 98 -24.16 -35.26 4.96
#